data_c784ac9b58b2bbf8762f12eb932eeee9
#
_entry.id   c784ac9b58b2bbf8762f12eb932eeee9
#
_cell.length_a   1.000
_cell.length_b   1.000
_cell.length_c   1.000
_cell.angle_alpha   90.00
_cell.angle_beta   90.00
_cell.angle_gamma   90.00
#
_symmetry.space_group_name_H-M   'P 1'
#
loop_
_entity.id
_entity.type
_entity.pdbx_description
1 polymer ?
#
loop_
_entity_poly.entity_id
_entity_poly.type
_entity_poly.pdbx_seq_one_letter_code
_entity_poly.pdbx_strand_id
1 'polypeptide(L)'
;MNTKELFDEIYEYMINYDHVRVPLGYSTDAISLLTRYNYYTYKEIINRKHPGSLNIEVDDKKVNDFKDRVDYFFEENSPGDYEYRDFIKYISIYLTFIVKKSLHPVGIKSKDMTVTKDNNKFYCTGKKRFIKDRNSLCKYCVSRSKSN
;
A
#
# COMPACT_ATOMS: atom_id res chain seq x y z
N MET A 1 7.76 5.17 -17.25
CA MET A 1 8.77 5.51 -16.23
C MET A 1 9.42 4.25 -15.67
N ASN A 2 10.60 4.37 -15.10
CA ASN A 2 11.19 3.23 -14.39
C ASN A 2 10.97 3.33 -12.88
N THR A 3 11.30 2.26 -12.17
CA THR A 3 11.10 2.20 -10.72
C THR A 3 11.95 3.24 -9.97
N LYS A 4 13.10 3.64 -10.52
CA LYS A 4 13.92 4.70 -9.90
C LYS A 4 13.20 6.05 -9.91
N GLU A 5 12.64 6.42 -11.06
CA GLU A 5 11.88 7.67 -11.19
C GLU A 5 10.66 7.67 -10.25
N LEU A 6 9.96 6.54 -10.20
CA LEU A 6 8.81 6.38 -9.31
C LEU A 6 9.23 6.45 -7.85
N PHE A 7 10.33 5.78 -7.48
CA PHE A 7 10.85 5.85 -6.11
C PHE A 7 11.26 7.27 -5.73
N ASP A 8 11.91 8.00 -6.63
CA ASP A 8 12.32 9.38 -6.37
C ASP A 8 11.10 10.27 -6.08
N GLU A 9 10.01 10.10 -6.82
CA GLU A 9 8.75 10.80 -6.56
C GLU A 9 8.18 10.47 -5.16
N ILE A 10 8.15 9.19 -4.81
CA ILE A 10 7.68 8.73 -3.50
C ILE A 10 8.56 9.29 -2.38
N TYR A 11 9.87 9.19 -2.54
CA TYR A 11 10.85 9.65 -1.56
C TYR A 11 10.73 11.15 -1.30
N GLU A 12 10.64 11.94 -2.36
CA GLU A 12 10.50 13.40 -2.24
C GLU A 12 9.25 13.78 -1.46
N TYR A 13 8.15 13.09 -1.70
CA TYR A 13 6.93 13.30 -0.92
C TYR A 13 7.15 12.95 0.56
N MET A 14 7.74 11.78 0.83
CA MET A 14 7.87 11.26 2.19
C MET A 14 8.82 12.07 3.06
N ILE A 15 9.91 12.59 2.53
CA ILE A 15 10.85 13.41 3.34
C ILE A 15 10.25 14.76 3.73
N ASN A 16 9.22 15.21 3.02
CA ASN A 16 8.51 16.45 3.32
C ASN A 16 7.23 16.23 4.12
N TYR A 17 6.88 14.97 4.38
CA TYR A 17 5.67 14.63 5.15
C TYR A 17 5.99 14.65 6.64
N ASP A 18 5.34 15.53 7.40
CA ASP A 18 5.61 15.75 8.83
C ASP A 18 4.46 15.33 9.75
N HIS A 19 3.41 14.69 9.22
CA HIS A 19 2.25 14.26 9.98
C HIS A 19 2.14 12.74 10.15
N VAL A 20 3.29 12.03 10.11
CA VAL A 20 3.29 10.57 10.21
C VAL A 20 2.72 10.13 11.57
N ARG A 21 1.81 9.16 11.51
CA ARG A 21 1.23 8.57 12.72
C ARG A 21 2.15 7.51 13.28
N VAL A 22 2.78 7.81 14.42
CA VAL A 22 3.63 6.85 15.12
C VAL A 22 2.73 5.86 15.87
N PRO A 23 2.87 4.55 15.61
CA PRO A 23 2.02 3.57 16.29
C PRO A 23 2.33 3.51 17.78
N LEU A 24 1.28 3.46 18.59
CA LEU A 24 1.37 3.33 20.04
C LEU A 24 0.92 1.93 20.46
N GLY A 25 1.75 1.23 21.25
CA GLY A 25 1.41 -0.06 21.81
C GLY A 25 1.57 -1.23 20.83
N TYR A 26 1.05 -2.38 21.24
CA TYR A 26 1.25 -3.66 20.55
C TYR A 26 -0.07 -4.37 20.27
N SER A 27 -1.18 -3.64 20.16
CA SER A 27 -2.47 -4.24 19.83
C SER A 27 -2.40 -5.00 18.51
N THR A 28 -3.10 -6.11 18.42
CA THR A 28 -3.16 -6.96 17.22
C THR A 28 -4.45 -6.77 16.41
N ASP A 29 -5.27 -5.77 16.75
CA ASP A 29 -6.44 -5.45 15.92
C ASP A 29 -6.00 -4.96 14.53
N ALA A 30 -6.92 -5.04 13.57
CA ALA A 30 -6.61 -4.77 12.17
C ALA A 30 -6.10 -3.34 11.95
N ILE A 31 -6.69 -2.35 12.61
CA ILE A 31 -6.29 -0.94 12.46
C ILE A 31 -4.86 -0.74 12.99
N SER A 32 -4.56 -1.29 14.16
CA SER A 32 -3.22 -1.16 14.76
C SER A 32 -2.16 -1.86 13.92
N LEU A 33 -2.44 -3.05 13.41
CA LEU A 33 -1.54 -3.77 12.52
C LEU A 33 -1.25 -2.97 11.25
N LEU A 34 -2.29 -2.42 10.64
CA LEU A 34 -2.15 -1.62 9.41
C LEU A 34 -1.36 -0.33 9.69
N THR A 35 -1.63 0.35 10.80
CA THR A 35 -0.91 1.56 11.18
C THR A 35 0.58 1.28 11.35
N ARG A 36 0.95 0.19 12.02
CA ARG A 36 2.36 -0.21 12.17
C ARG A 36 2.98 -0.56 10.82
N TYR A 37 2.26 -1.29 9.98
CA TYR A 37 2.74 -1.68 8.66
C TYR A 37 3.07 -0.45 7.80
N ASN A 38 2.17 0.52 7.78
CA ASN A 38 2.37 1.76 7.02
C ASN A 38 3.52 2.59 7.60
N TYR A 39 3.65 2.63 8.93
CA TYR A 39 4.74 3.34 9.58
C TYR A 39 6.11 2.74 9.24
N TYR A 40 6.25 1.42 9.32
CA TYR A 40 7.51 0.77 8.98
C TYR A 40 7.82 0.88 7.49
N THR A 41 6.82 0.85 6.63
CA THR A 41 6.99 1.11 5.21
C THR A 41 7.51 2.52 4.98
N TYR A 42 6.94 3.50 5.66
CA TYR A 42 7.41 4.89 5.63
C TYR A 42 8.88 4.98 6.04
N LYS A 43 9.27 4.34 7.14
CA LYS A 43 10.67 4.33 7.62
C LYS A 43 11.60 3.69 6.60
N GLU A 44 11.18 2.61 5.96
CA GLU A 44 11.95 1.97 4.90
C GLU A 44 12.20 2.93 3.74
N ILE A 45 11.18 3.68 3.34
CA ILE A 45 11.30 4.65 2.25
C ILE A 45 12.28 5.77 2.61
N ILE A 46 12.11 6.44 3.74
CA ILE A 46 12.95 7.59 4.12
C ILE A 46 14.39 7.19 4.41
N ASN A 47 14.64 5.95 4.81
CA ASN A 47 15.98 5.41 5.02
C ASN A 47 16.57 4.83 3.74
N ARG A 48 15.86 4.87 2.62
CA ARG A 48 16.26 4.32 1.32
C ARG A 48 16.66 2.85 1.39
N LYS A 49 16.00 2.08 2.27
CA LYS A 49 16.27 0.65 2.47
C LYS A 49 15.27 -0.21 1.69
N HIS A 50 15.12 0.06 0.38
CA HIS A 50 14.24 -0.75 -0.45
C HIS A 50 15.02 -1.92 -1.05
N PRO A 51 14.45 -3.13 -1.04
CA PRO A 51 15.03 -4.25 -1.76
C PRO A 51 14.72 -4.16 -3.25
N GLY A 52 15.62 -4.68 -4.10
CA GLY A 52 15.36 -4.87 -5.50
C GLY A 52 15.95 -3.81 -6.41
N SER A 53 15.76 -4.02 -7.71
CA SER A 53 16.29 -3.17 -8.77
C SER A 53 15.37 -1.98 -9.02
N LEU A 54 15.97 -0.79 -9.19
CA LEU A 54 15.27 0.43 -9.59
C LEU A 54 15.31 0.69 -11.10
N ASN A 55 15.67 -0.33 -11.89
CA ASN A 55 15.75 -0.21 -13.35
C ASN A 55 14.63 -0.98 -14.07
N ILE A 56 13.56 -1.28 -13.38
CA ILE A 56 12.41 -2.00 -13.94
C ILE A 56 11.43 -0.98 -14.53
N GLU A 57 10.94 -1.24 -15.73
CA GLU A 57 9.95 -0.39 -16.37
C GLU A 57 8.58 -0.57 -15.69
N VAL A 58 7.89 0.53 -15.46
CA VAL A 58 6.56 0.56 -14.85
C VAL A 58 5.59 1.21 -15.83
N ASP A 59 4.41 0.63 -15.97
CA ASP A 59 3.37 1.16 -16.83
C ASP A 59 2.74 2.41 -16.20
N ASP A 60 2.96 3.56 -16.82
CA ASP A 60 2.45 4.85 -16.34
C ASP A 60 0.93 4.86 -16.20
N LYS A 61 0.23 4.19 -17.11
CA LYS A 61 -1.23 4.13 -17.07
C LYS A 61 -1.73 3.40 -15.82
N LYS A 62 -1.04 2.33 -15.43
CA LYS A 62 -1.38 1.59 -14.22
C LYS A 62 -1.14 2.43 -12.97
N VAL A 63 -0.02 3.14 -12.91
CA VAL A 63 0.29 4.02 -11.78
C VAL A 63 -0.74 5.14 -11.68
N ASN A 64 -1.09 5.76 -12.79
CA ASN A 64 -2.08 6.83 -12.81
C ASN A 64 -3.47 6.35 -12.44
N ASP A 65 -3.90 5.20 -12.92
CA ASP A 65 -5.17 4.60 -12.52
C ASP A 65 -5.18 4.25 -11.03
N PHE A 66 -4.06 3.76 -10.52
CA PHE A 66 -3.91 3.48 -9.10
C PHE A 66 -4.08 4.76 -8.26
N LYS A 67 -3.41 5.84 -8.66
CA LYS A 67 -3.53 7.15 -7.99
C LYS A 67 -4.99 7.64 -8.00
N ASP A 68 -5.66 7.52 -9.13
CA ASP A 68 -7.04 7.95 -9.28
C ASP A 68 -7.98 7.14 -8.36
N ARG A 69 -7.74 5.87 -8.20
CA ARG A 69 -8.53 5.01 -7.30
C ARG A 69 -8.36 5.42 -5.84
N VAL A 70 -7.15 5.78 -5.42
CA VAL A 70 -6.92 6.29 -4.06
C VAL A 70 -7.67 7.61 -3.86
N ASP A 71 -7.57 8.51 -4.82
CA ASP A 71 -8.27 9.81 -4.76
C ASP A 71 -9.78 9.61 -4.66
N TYR A 72 -10.33 8.71 -5.46
CA TYR A 72 -11.77 8.42 -5.45
C TYR A 72 -12.20 7.83 -4.10
N PHE A 73 -11.44 6.89 -3.57
CA PHE A 73 -11.76 6.29 -2.27
C PHE A 73 -11.82 7.35 -1.16
N PHE A 74 -10.84 8.24 -1.11
CA PHE A 74 -10.81 9.29 -0.08
C PHE A 74 -11.90 10.34 -0.29
N GLU A 75 -12.22 10.69 -1.54
CA GLU A 75 -13.33 11.60 -1.81
C GLU A 75 -14.65 11.05 -1.30
N GLU A 76 -14.88 9.75 -1.43
CA GLU A 76 -16.12 9.11 -0.98
C GLU A 76 -16.16 8.87 0.53
N ASN A 77 -15.01 8.62 1.19
CA ASN A 77 -14.98 8.17 2.57
C ASN A 77 -14.40 9.17 3.56
N SER A 78 -13.57 10.09 3.09
CA SER A 78 -12.85 11.03 3.96
C SER A 78 -12.52 12.31 3.20
N PRO A 79 -13.52 13.01 2.65
CA PRO A 79 -13.26 14.20 1.85
C PRO A 79 -12.56 15.28 2.67
N GLY A 80 -11.59 15.95 2.05
CA GLY A 80 -10.81 17.00 2.71
C GLY A 80 -9.56 16.52 3.44
N ASP A 81 -9.39 15.22 3.63
CA ASP A 81 -8.21 14.65 4.29
C ASP A 81 -7.08 14.40 3.28
N TYR A 82 -6.61 15.47 2.65
CA TYR A 82 -5.66 15.38 1.54
C TYR A 82 -4.27 14.91 1.95
N GLU A 83 -3.81 15.26 3.15
CA GLU A 83 -2.49 14.85 3.64
C GLU A 83 -2.45 13.34 3.86
N TYR A 84 -3.45 12.80 4.55
CA TYR A 84 -3.51 11.35 4.80
C TYR A 84 -3.75 10.58 3.51
N ARG A 85 -4.58 11.12 2.61
CA ARG A 85 -4.81 10.55 1.28
C ARG A 85 -3.49 10.37 0.52
N ASP A 86 -2.69 11.41 0.46
CA ASP A 86 -1.45 11.37 -0.31
C ASP A 86 -0.40 10.49 0.36
N PHE A 87 -0.35 10.46 1.69
CA PHE A 87 0.51 9.53 2.43
C PHE A 87 0.17 8.08 2.08
N ILE A 88 -1.09 7.70 2.17
CA ILE A 88 -1.55 6.34 1.83
C ILE A 88 -1.31 6.03 0.35
N LYS A 89 -1.53 7.01 -0.53
CA LYS A 89 -1.27 6.87 -1.95
C LYS A 89 0.18 6.43 -2.22
N TYR A 90 1.14 7.15 -1.66
CA TYR A 90 2.56 6.86 -1.92
C TYR A 90 3.05 5.61 -1.19
N ILE A 91 2.56 5.33 0.02
CA ILE A 91 2.83 4.05 0.69
C ILE A 91 2.34 2.88 -0.18
N SER A 92 1.13 2.98 -0.69
CA SER A 92 0.50 1.92 -1.47
C SER A 92 1.19 1.71 -2.82
N ILE A 93 1.60 2.79 -3.48
CA ILE A 93 2.38 2.72 -4.73
C ILE A 93 3.72 2.02 -4.49
N TYR A 94 4.41 2.38 -3.42
CA TYR A 94 5.67 1.75 -3.04
C TYR A 94 5.51 0.24 -2.84
N LEU A 95 4.51 -0.15 -2.07
CA LEU A 95 4.24 -1.57 -1.80
C LEU A 95 3.93 -2.35 -3.08
N THR A 96 3.13 -1.77 -3.96
CA THR A 96 2.61 -2.45 -5.14
C THR A 96 3.62 -2.48 -6.29
N PHE A 97 4.27 -1.35 -6.58
CA PHE A 97 5.08 -1.21 -7.79
C PHE A 97 6.59 -1.30 -7.55
N ILE A 98 7.06 -0.99 -6.35
CA ILE A 98 8.50 -1.00 -6.05
C ILE A 98 8.92 -2.31 -5.39
N VAL A 99 8.36 -2.63 -4.21
CA VAL A 99 8.80 -3.80 -3.44
C VAL A 99 7.96 -5.04 -3.65
N LYS A 100 6.82 -4.93 -4.32
CA LYS A 100 5.93 -6.05 -4.62
C LYS A 100 5.47 -6.78 -3.36
N LYS A 101 5.02 -6.03 -2.38
CA LYS A 101 4.44 -6.55 -1.14
C LYS A 101 2.94 -6.27 -1.10
N SER A 102 2.21 -7.07 -0.33
CA SER A 102 0.77 -6.88 -0.16
C SER A 102 0.45 -5.53 0.46
N LEU A 103 -0.71 -4.96 0.11
CA LEU A 103 -1.18 -3.68 0.66
C LEU A 103 -1.54 -3.79 2.14
N HIS A 104 -1.99 -4.96 2.58
CA HIS A 104 -2.27 -5.24 3.98
C HIS A 104 -1.22 -6.18 4.55
N PRO A 105 -0.87 -6.04 5.84
CA PRO A 105 0.19 -6.85 6.42
C PRO A 105 -0.21 -8.32 6.56
N VAL A 106 0.80 -9.20 6.46
CA VAL A 106 0.63 -10.62 6.79
C VAL A 106 0.23 -10.73 8.26
N GLY A 107 -0.76 -11.58 8.53
CA GLY A 107 -1.29 -11.77 9.88
C GLY A 107 -2.50 -10.92 10.20
N ILE A 108 -2.86 -9.94 9.34
CA ILE A 108 -4.08 -9.18 9.54
C ILE A 108 -5.30 -10.11 9.41
N LYS A 109 -6.22 -9.98 10.36
CA LYS A 109 -7.51 -10.66 10.31
C LYS A 109 -8.59 -9.64 10.58
N SER A 110 -9.51 -9.50 9.65
CA SER A 110 -10.66 -8.64 9.80
C SER A 110 -11.92 -9.40 9.39
N LYS A 111 -13.08 -8.78 9.56
CA LYS A 111 -14.35 -9.35 9.13
C LYS A 111 -14.32 -9.74 7.65
N ASP A 112 -13.60 -8.98 6.83
CA ASP A 112 -13.65 -9.10 5.38
C ASP A 112 -12.44 -9.80 4.77
N MET A 113 -11.34 -9.94 5.51
CA MET A 113 -10.12 -10.51 4.92
C MET A 113 -9.13 -11.07 5.93
N THR A 114 -8.32 -12.00 5.44
CA THR A 114 -7.13 -12.52 6.12
C THR A 114 -6.00 -12.55 5.09
N VAL A 115 -4.82 -12.06 5.46
CA VAL A 115 -3.65 -12.06 4.60
C VAL A 115 -2.62 -13.04 5.16
N THR A 116 -2.13 -13.93 4.30
CA THR A 116 -1.11 -14.92 4.63
C THR A 116 0.01 -14.89 3.62
N LYS A 117 1.17 -15.48 3.97
CA LYS A 117 2.32 -15.61 3.09
C LYS A 117 2.78 -17.05 3.06
N ASP A 118 3.04 -17.58 1.85
CA ASP A 118 3.54 -18.92 1.65
C ASP A 118 4.49 -18.93 0.46
N ASN A 119 5.71 -19.46 0.64
CA ASN A 119 6.74 -19.53 -0.40
C ASN A 119 6.99 -18.18 -1.10
N ASN A 120 7.09 -17.10 -0.32
CA ASN A 120 7.28 -15.71 -0.81
C ASN A 120 6.11 -15.16 -1.65
N LYS A 121 4.95 -15.82 -1.59
CA LYS A 121 3.73 -15.35 -2.24
C LYS A 121 2.72 -14.91 -1.20
N PHE A 122 2.03 -13.81 -1.48
CA PHE A 122 1.00 -13.27 -0.60
C PHE A 122 -0.38 -13.75 -1.05
N TYR A 123 -1.24 -14.05 -0.08
CA TYR A 123 -2.62 -14.49 -0.34
C TYR A 123 -3.57 -13.68 0.51
N CYS A 124 -4.71 -13.30 -0.07
CA CYS A 124 -5.74 -12.53 0.61
C CYS A 124 -7.11 -13.13 0.33
N THR A 125 -7.86 -13.44 1.39
CA THR A 125 -9.21 -14.00 1.26
C THR A 125 -10.22 -12.97 0.77
N GLY A 126 -9.93 -11.67 0.92
CA GLY A 126 -10.83 -10.60 0.47
C GLY A 126 -10.68 -10.21 -0.99
N LYS A 127 -9.59 -10.61 -1.66
CA LYS A 127 -9.28 -10.13 -3.01
C LYS A 127 -10.37 -10.46 -4.02
N LYS A 128 -10.85 -11.69 -4.03
CA LYS A 128 -11.88 -12.14 -4.98
C LYS A 128 -13.16 -11.31 -4.84
N ARG A 129 -13.50 -10.93 -3.62
CA ARG A 129 -14.69 -10.12 -3.33
C ARG A 129 -14.55 -8.68 -3.81
N PHE A 130 -13.37 -8.09 -3.65
CA PHE A 130 -13.17 -6.65 -3.87
C PHE A 130 -12.46 -6.30 -5.18
N ILE A 131 -11.99 -7.28 -5.94
CA ILE A 131 -11.17 -7.02 -7.14
C ILE A 131 -11.91 -6.22 -8.22
N LYS A 132 -13.24 -6.32 -8.28
CA LYS A 132 -14.06 -5.60 -9.26
C LYS A 132 -14.60 -4.28 -8.71
N ASP A 133 -14.35 -3.97 -7.44
CA ASP A 133 -14.81 -2.74 -6.82
C ASP A 133 -13.92 -1.58 -7.28
N ARG A 134 -14.53 -0.54 -7.84
CA ARG A 134 -13.80 0.66 -8.33
C ARG A 134 -13.11 1.42 -7.19
N ASN A 135 -13.57 1.26 -5.95
CA ASN A 135 -12.99 1.89 -4.78
C ASN A 135 -11.83 1.09 -4.20
N SER A 136 -11.53 -0.08 -4.77
CA SER A 136 -10.56 -1.01 -4.23
C SER A 136 -9.26 -0.97 -5.02
N LEU A 137 -8.13 -1.14 -4.33
CA LEU A 137 -6.82 -1.31 -4.94
C LEU A 137 -6.49 -2.78 -5.20
N CYS A 138 -7.41 -3.70 -4.93
CA CYS A 138 -7.20 -5.15 -5.03
C CYS A 138 -6.77 -5.59 -6.43
N LYS A 139 -7.22 -4.90 -7.48
CA LYS A 139 -6.81 -5.18 -8.85
C LYS A 139 -5.28 -5.10 -9.02
N TYR A 140 -4.63 -4.20 -8.30
CA TYR A 140 -3.19 -3.96 -8.42
C TYR A 140 -2.38 -4.64 -7.33
N CYS A 141 -3.00 -4.98 -6.20
CA CYS A 141 -2.33 -5.63 -5.08
C CYS A 141 -1.70 -6.96 -5.53
N VAL A 142 -0.46 -7.21 -5.10
CA VAL A 142 0.26 -8.43 -5.47
C VAL A 142 -0.29 -9.68 -4.80
N SER A 143 -1.13 -9.54 -3.77
CA SER A 143 -1.77 -10.67 -3.12
C SER A 143 -2.62 -11.46 -4.10
N ARG A 144 -2.60 -12.78 -3.96
CA ARG A 144 -3.41 -13.68 -4.75
C ARG A 144 -4.69 -14.00 -4.00
N SER A 145 -5.74 -14.34 -4.76
CA SER A 145 -6.99 -14.80 -4.15
C SER A 145 -6.78 -16.10 -3.40
N LYS A 146 -7.47 -16.23 -2.26
CA LYS A 146 -7.46 -17.46 -1.48
C LYS A 146 -8.87 -17.73 -0.99
N SER A 147 -9.34 -18.97 -1.16
CA SER A 147 -10.61 -19.41 -0.60
C SER A 147 -10.48 -19.64 0.88
N ASN A 148 -11.54 -19.31 1.60
CA ASN A 148 -11.63 -19.61 3.03
C ASN A 148 -11.90 -21.09 3.26
#